data_d6c7b7ebe078b489b2a38ddfb56a5c16
#
_entry.id   d6c7b7ebe078b489b2a38ddfb56a5c16
#
_cell.length_a   1.000
_cell.length_b   1.000
_cell.length_c   1.000
_cell.angle_alpha   90.00
_cell.angle_beta   90.00
_cell.angle_gamma   90.00
#
_symmetry.space_group_name_H-M   'P 1'
#
loop_
_entity.id
_entity.type
_entity.pdbx_description
1 polymer ?
#
loop_
_entity_poly.entity_id
_entity_poly.type
_entity_poly.pdbx_seq_one_letter_code
_entity_poly.pdbx_strand_id
1 'polypeptide(L)'
;MCTFSMTIKTFLLCLCLTACNGNEEVYSTTLPEQETEAETSSGYPSLLNKTVPVPAEYLEEAASQGSVVQIDYDTRNYVDGNGEMRSNTAYVYLPYGYEESSDECYDVFYFVHGHGETAASFFQNENGMMRNLLDHLIANGDMSPIIVVSTSYVYGTPVDYYPDADPYCKALPQELVNDLIPLVESRYRTYTQQTDFEGLQASRNHRAIGGFSMGAVTTWYALECTLDYFKYFMPISSDGWSLGRFAGMDYPDETAAHLADIIRSSSSSGNDFYIWACSGTDDVAYDRIWIQVQAMAQITDVFDINHLTFHEQESARHVFGSLSEYFFNALPFMFPDCYDVNSQQFTNDNL
;
A
#
# COMPACT_ATOMS: atom_id res chain seq x y z
N MET A 1 43.24 -17.76 -28.64
CA MET A 1 42.74 -18.13 -29.98
C MET A 1 41.91 -19.39 -29.82
N CYS A 2 40.62 -19.26 -29.77
CA CYS A 2 39.64 -20.33 -30.00
C CYS A 2 38.37 -19.68 -30.51
N THR A 3 38.16 -19.85 -31.80
CA THR A 3 37.00 -19.41 -32.55
C THR A 3 35.86 -20.41 -32.36
N PHE A 4 34.69 -19.94 -31.91
CA PHE A 4 33.46 -20.74 -31.94
C PHE A 4 32.57 -20.29 -33.09
N SER A 5 32.31 -21.25 -33.97
CA SER A 5 31.50 -21.14 -35.18
C SER A 5 30.02 -21.30 -34.82
N MET A 6 29.20 -20.34 -35.24
CA MET A 6 27.75 -20.33 -35.09
C MET A 6 27.10 -20.94 -36.33
N THR A 7 26.43 -22.08 -36.19
CA THR A 7 25.75 -22.77 -37.28
C THR A 7 24.24 -22.37 -37.28
N ILE A 8 23.84 -21.66 -38.31
CA ILE A 8 22.44 -21.32 -38.62
C ILE A 8 21.78 -22.52 -39.29
N LYS A 9 20.70 -23.05 -38.72
CA LYS A 9 19.82 -24.03 -39.40
C LYS A 9 18.62 -23.34 -40.01
N THR A 10 18.65 -23.27 -41.33
CA THR A 10 17.53 -22.82 -42.17
C THR A 10 16.54 -23.99 -42.33
N PHE A 11 15.27 -23.78 -41.99
CA PHE A 11 14.19 -24.72 -42.28
C PHE A 11 13.50 -24.29 -43.60
N LEU A 12 13.56 -25.18 -44.57
CA LEU A 12 12.96 -25.06 -45.90
C LEU A 12 11.52 -25.57 -45.81
N LEU A 13 10.55 -24.71 -46.20
CA LEU A 13 9.13 -25.03 -46.29
C LEU A 13 8.87 -25.62 -47.69
N CYS A 14 8.45 -26.87 -47.80
CA CYS A 14 8.09 -27.53 -49.01
C CYS A 14 6.57 -27.43 -49.23
N LEU A 15 6.14 -26.66 -50.25
CA LEU A 15 4.77 -26.67 -50.75
C LEU A 15 4.58 -27.86 -51.73
N CYS A 16 3.66 -28.75 -51.45
CA CYS A 16 3.12 -29.68 -52.41
C CYS A 16 1.65 -29.25 -52.76
N LEU A 17 1.46 -28.78 -53.99
CA LEU A 17 0.18 -28.64 -54.61
C LEU A 17 -0.21 -29.97 -55.26
N THR A 18 -1.32 -30.56 -54.89
CA THR A 18 -2.05 -31.53 -55.74
C THR A 18 -3.53 -31.15 -55.73
N ALA A 19 -4.01 -30.82 -56.91
CA ALA A 19 -5.43 -30.63 -57.21
C ALA A 19 -6.08 -32.01 -57.49
N CYS A 20 -7.26 -32.26 -56.93
CA CYS A 20 -8.25 -33.16 -57.52
C CYS A 20 -9.66 -32.84 -57.01
N ASN A 21 -10.55 -32.84 -57.95
CA ASN A 21 -11.96 -32.51 -57.97
C ASN A 21 -12.89 -33.24 -56.99
N GLY A 22 -13.95 -32.55 -56.59
CA GLY A 22 -15.33 -33.06 -56.64
C GLY A 22 -15.95 -33.45 -55.31
N ASN A 23 -16.97 -32.76 -55.03
CA ASN A 23 -18.21 -32.97 -54.27
C ASN A 23 -18.39 -32.06 -53.03
N GLU A 24 -19.33 -31.14 -53.21
CA GLU A 24 -19.93 -30.36 -52.15
C GLU A 24 -20.71 -31.25 -51.17
N GLU A 25 -20.24 -31.39 -49.97
CA GLU A 25 -21.09 -31.71 -48.83
C GLU A 25 -20.98 -30.54 -47.84
N VAL A 26 -22.11 -29.83 -47.67
CA VAL A 26 -22.28 -28.76 -46.73
C VAL A 26 -22.38 -29.39 -45.35
N TYR A 27 -21.23 -29.39 -44.61
CA TYR A 27 -21.24 -29.65 -43.17
C TYR A 27 -21.40 -28.29 -42.46
N SER A 28 -22.60 -28.09 -41.93
CA SER A 28 -22.87 -27.06 -40.94
C SER A 28 -22.15 -27.43 -39.64
N THR A 29 -20.96 -26.85 -39.43
CA THR A 29 -20.30 -26.90 -38.13
C THR A 29 -20.85 -25.75 -37.28
N THR A 30 -21.89 -26.02 -36.50
CA THR A 30 -22.19 -25.24 -35.30
C THR A 30 -21.03 -25.42 -34.35
N LEU A 31 -20.28 -24.36 -34.14
CA LEU A 31 -19.33 -24.26 -33.03
C LEU A 31 -20.13 -24.41 -31.71
N PRO A 32 -19.65 -25.19 -30.74
CA PRO A 32 -20.30 -25.21 -29.44
C PRO A 32 -20.24 -23.80 -28.85
N GLU A 33 -21.37 -23.28 -28.45
CA GLU A 33 -21.46 -22.12 -27.57
C GLU A 33 -20.58 -22.41 -26.36
N GLN A 34 -19.54 -21.59 -26.16
CA GLN A 34 -18.84 -21.52 -24.89
C GLN A 34 -19.89 -21.03 -23.89
N GLU A 35 -20.36 -21.96 -23.05
CA GLU A 35 -21.00 -21.59 -21.80
C GLU A 35 -19.99 -20.76 -21.04
N THR A 36 -20.22 -19.46 -20.95
CA THR A 36 -19.58 -18.60 -19.96
C THR A 36 -20.07 -19.12 -18.62
N GLU A 37 -19.25 -19.89 -17.93
CA GLU A 37 -19.44 -20.16 -16.52
C GLU A 37 -19.53 -18.80 -15.83
N ALA A 38 -20.73 -18.45 -15.37
CA ALA A 38 -20.92 -17.36 -14.44
C ALA A 38 -20.15 -17.77 -13.18
N GLU A 39 -19.01 -17.14 -12.96
CA GLU A 39 -18.32 -17.21 -11.68
C GLU A 39 -19.29 -16.73 -10.61
N THR A 40 -19.90 -17.67 -9.92
CA THR A 40 -20.58 -17.39 -8.65
C THR A 40 -19.50 -16.92 -7.70
N SER A 41 -19.37 -15.62 -7.51
CA SER A 41 -18.52 -15.06 -6.46
C SER A 41 -19.00 -15.65 -5.13
N SER A 42 -18.28 -16.63 -4.62
CA SER A 42 -18.42 -17.05 -3.24
C SER A 42 -18.14 -15.81 -2.41
N GLY A 43 -19.06 -15.39 -1.56
CA GLY A 43 -18.95 -14.18 -0.74
C GLY A 43 -17.87 -14.27 0.37
N TYR A 44 -16.78 -14.98 0.10
CA TYR A 44 -15.61 -15.05 0.97
C TYR A 44 -14.52 -14.10 0.43
N PRO A 45 -13.85 -13.36 1.30
CA PRO A 45 -12.71 -12.54 0.91
C PRO A 45 -11.69 -13.37 0.12
N SER A 46 -11.10 -12.80 -0.92
CA SER A 46 -10.05 -13.39 -1.75
C SER A 46 -8.71 -12.74 -1.43
N LEU A 47 -7.61 -13.49 -1.52
CA LEU A 47 -6.27 -12.89 -1.41
C LEU A 47 -6.09 -11.80 -2.47
N LEU A 48 -6.45 -12.07 -3.70
CA LEU A 48 -6.40 -11.12 -4.82
C LEU A 48 -7.78 -10.48 -5.00
N ASN A 49 -7.80 -9.16 -4.97
CA ASN A 49 -8.98 -8.33 -5.21
C ASN A 49 -8.69 -7.30 -6.30
N LYS A 50 -9.72 -6.82 -6.98
CA LYS A 50 -9.62 -5.69 -7.89
C LYS A 50 -10.08 -4.43 -7.19
N THR A 51 -9.40 -3.32 -7.48
CA THR A 51 -9.85 -2.00 -7.05
C THR A 51 -11.05 -1.54 -7.87
N VAL A 52 -11.87 -0.69 -7.24
CA VAL A 52 -12.97 0.02 -7.92
C VAL A 52 -12.47 1.41 -8.31
N PRO A 53 -12.71 1.86 -9.55
CA PRO A 53 -12.29 3.18 -10.00
C PRO A 53 -12.85 4.32 -9.13
N VAL A 54 -12.03 5.34 -8.88
CA VAL A 54 -12.44 6.53 -8.15
C VAL A 54 -13.42 7.34 -9.00
N PRO A 55 -14.60 7.73 -8.48
CA PRO A 55 -15.47 8.68 -9.16
C PRO A 55 -14.75 10.02 -9.37
N ALA A 56 -14.90 10.61 -10.56
CA ALA A 56 -14.13 11.80 -10.95
C ALA A 56 -14.32 12.99 -9.99
N GLU A 57 -15.51 13.13 -9.43
CA GLU A 57 -15.85 14.17 -8.45
C GLU A 57 -15.02 14.10 -7.17
N TYR A 58 -14.52 12.93 -6.78
CA TYR A 58 -13.66 12.79 -5.59
C TYR A 58 -12.26 13.37 -5.77
N LEU A 59 -11.85 13.61 -7.02
CA LEU A 59 -10.55 14.18 -7.35
C LEU A 59 -10.61 15.71 -7.51
N GLU A 60 -11.81 16.27 -7.56
CA GLU A 60 -12.05 17.71 -7.63
C GLU A 60 -12.13 18.33 -6.22
N GLU A 61 -12.04 19.64 -6.15
CA GLU A 61 -12.07 20.37 -4.89
C GLU A 61 -13.44 20.22 -4.19
N ALA A 62 -13.44 19.71 -2.95
CA ALA A 62 -14.66 19.53 -2.16
C ALA A 62 -15.17 20.85 -1.57
N ALA A 63 -16.49 20.94 -1.33
CA ALA A 63 -17.09 22.09 -0.68
C ALA A 63 -16.70 22.23 0.81
N SER A 64 -16.46 21.11 1.49
CA SER A 64 -15.98 21.04 2.87
C SER A 64 -14.54 20.51 2.84
N GLN A 65 -13.58 21.37 3.12
CA GLN A 65 -12.16 21.04 2.99
C GLN A 65 -11.48 20.95 4.35
N GLY A 66 -10.68 19.91 4.51
CA GLY A 66 -9.72 19.81 5.57
C GLY A 66 -8.54 20.78 5.38
N SER A 67 -7.72 20.90 6.38
CA SER A 67 -6.53 21.74 6.37
C SER A 67 -5.25 20.89 6.38
N VAL A 68 -4.20 21.38 5.71
CA VAL A 68 -2.88 20.75 5.75
C VAL A 68 -1.90 21.66 6.45
N VAL A 69 -1.29 21.16 7.51
CA VAL A 69 -0.33 21.90 8.35
C VAL A 69 1.04 21.30 8.18
N GLN A 70 2.02 22.14 7.83
CA GLN A 70 3.43 21.74 7.87
C GLN A 70 3.93 21.78 9.31
N ILE A 71 4.66 20.73 9.71
CA ILE A 71 5.37 20.67 10.98
C ILE A 71 6.84 20.33 10.72
N ASP A 72 7.72 21.16 11.28
CA ASP A 72 9.15 20.88 11.32
C ASP A 72 9.50 20.36 12.72
N TYR A 73 10.34 19.34 12.79
CA TYR A 73 10.69 18.72 14.05
C TYR A 73 12.15 18.28 14.09
N ASP A 74 12.71 18.27 15.28
CA ASP A 74 14.03 17.74 15.53
C ASP A 74 13.93 16.22 15.72
N THR A 75 14.82 15.49 15.05
CA THR A 75 14.94 14.06 15.12
C THR A 75 16.41 13.66 15.21
N ARG A 76 16.68 12.38 15.43
CA ARG A 76 18.03 11.84 15.47
C ARG A 76 18.40 11.20 14.15
N ASN A 77 19.70 11.15 13.86
CA ASN A 77 20.21 10.35 12.76
C ASN A 77 20.16 8.85 13.12
N TYR A 78 19.08 8.20 12.74
CA TYR A 78 18.90 6.75 12.94
C TYR A 78 19.61 5.91 11.89
N VAL A 79 20.07 6.52 10.77
CA VAL A 79 20.82 5.81 9.71
C VAL A 79 22.21 5.42 10.20
N ASP A 80 22.94 6.37 10.76
CA ASP A 80 24.32 6.16 11.21
C ASP A 80 24.40 5.72 12.66
N GLY A 81 23.31 5.86 13.41
CA GLY A 81 23.25 5.53 14.84
C GLY A 81 24.18 6.38 15.72
N ASN A 82 24.71 7.49 15.19
CA ASN A 82 25.65 8.39 15.90
C ASN A 82 24.95 9.38 16.84
N GLY A 83 23.61 9.43 16.82
CA GLY A 83 22.79 10.30 17.67
C GLY A 83 22.83 11.78 17.30
N GLU A 84 23.40 12.14 16.15
CA GLU A 84 23.41 13.50 15.64
C GLU A 84 21.98 14.01 15.43
N MET A 85 21.69 15.21 15.92
CA MET A 85 20.39 15.84 15.73
C MET A 85 20.23 16.33 14.30
N ARG A 86 19.04 16.10 13.76
CA ARG A 86 18.62 16.56 12.43
C ARG A 86 17.25 17.21 12.51
N SER A 87 16.91 17.97 11.51
CA SER A 87 15.54 18.48 11.32
C SER A 87 14.88 17.72 10.18
N ASN A 88 13.63 17.35 10.38
CA ASN A 88 12.78 16.78 9.35
C ASN A 88 11.44 17.52 9.28
N THR A 89 10.69 17.30 8.22
CA THR A 89 9.41 17.96 7.96
C THR A 89 8.34 16.92 7.68
N ALA A 90 7.16 17.10 8.27
CA ALA A 90 5.97 16.36 7.95
C ALA A 90 4.80 17.29 7.63
N TYR A 91 3.81 16.78 6.92
CA TYR A 91 2.57 17.48 6.62
C TYR A 91 1.40 16.71 7.22
N VAL A 92 0.56 17.40 7.97
CA VAL A 92 -0.56 16.82 8.71
C VAL A 92 -1.87 17.35 8.11
N TYR A 93 -2.66 16.46 7.55
CA TYR A 93 -4.03 16.75 7.16
C TYR A 93 -4.95 16.58 8.37
N LEU A 94 -5.73 17.63 8.62
CA LEU A 94 -6.79 17.67 9.64
C LEU A 94 -8.13 17.75 8.91
N PRO A 95 -9.10 16.85 9.19
CA PRO A 95 -10.35 16.80 8.47
C PRO A 95 -11.19 18.08 8.67
N TYR A 96 -12.13 18.34 7.76
CA TYR A 96 -13.05 19.45 7.91
C TYR A 96 -13.80 19.35 9.26
N GLY A 97 -13.88 20.47 9.98
CA GLY A 97 -14.51 20.51 11.29
C GLY A 97 -13.63 20.06 12.45
N TYR A 98 -12.34 19.74 12.18
CA TYR A 98 -11.39 19.45 13.27
C TYR A 98 -11.28 20.64 14.24
N GLU A 99 -11.50 20.36 15.53
CA GLU A 99 -11.38 21.35 16.61
C GLU A 99 -10.52 20.79 17.75
N GLU A 100 -9.46 21.50 18.13
CA GLU A 100 -8.56 21.10 19.22
C GLU A 100 -9.28 20.98 20.58
N SER A 101 -10.36 21.73 20.77
CA SER A 101 -11.16 21.74 22.00
C SER A 101 -12.25 20.65 22.04
N SER A 102 -12.45 19.92 20.96
CA SER A 102 -13.43 18.82 20.88
C SER A 102 -12.99 17.64 21.72
N ASP A 103 -13.94 16.81 22.16
CA ASP A 103 -13.66 15.50 22.76
C ASP A 103 -13.54 14.38 21.72
N GLU A 104 -13.72 14.70 20.43
CA GLU A 104 -13.54 13.75 19.33
C GLU A 104 -12.09 13.30 19.23
N CYS A 105 -11.88 12.01 18.95
CA CYS A 105 -10.58 11.40 18.68
C CYS A 105 -10.55 10.86 17.26
N TYR A 106 -9.37 10.92 16.63
CA TYR A 106 -9.19 10.55 15.24
C TYR A 106 -8.16 9.43 15.12
N ASP A 107 -8.42 8.50 14.20
CA ASP A 107 -7.42 7.55 13.73
C ASP A 107 -6.34 8.28 12.93
N VAL A 108 -5.15 7.68 12.85
CA VAL A 108 -4.02 8.33 12.19
C VAL A 108 -3.41 7.41 11.14
N PHE A 109 -3.30 7.91 9.91
CA PHE A 109 -2.59 7.24 8.82
C PHE A 109 -1.26 7.97 8.55
N TYR A 110 -0.14 7.26 8.68
CA TYR A 110 1.19 7.74 8.35
C TYR A 110 1.57 7.30 6.94
N PHE A 111 1.81 8.26 6.05
CA PHE A 111 2.18 8.00 4.66
C PHE A 111 3.65 8.33 4.40
N VAL A 112 4.32 7.43 3.66
CA VAL A 112 5.71 7.59 3.22
C VAL A 112 5.78 7.64 1.69
N HIS A 113 6.37 8.70 1.16
CA HIS A 113 6.44 8.97 -0.28
C HIS A 113 7.42 8.06 -1.03
N GLY A 114 7.31 8.05 -2.37
CA GLY A 114 8.22 7.36 -3.28
C GLY A 114 9.55 8.11 -3.51
N HIS A 115 10.45 7.49 -4.27
CA HIS A 115 11.70 8.12 -4.65
C HIS A 115 11.46 9.36 -5.52
N GLY A 116 12.21 10.41 -5.25
CA GLY A 116 12.11 11.69 -5.97
C GLY A 116 10.97 12.61 -5.50
N GLU A 117 10.18 12.15 -4.53
CA GLU A 117 9.13 12.93 -3.89
C GLU A 117 9.57 13.48 -2.53
N THR A 118 8.68 14.19 -1.84
CA THR A 118 8.88 14.78 -0.51
C THR A 118 7.65 14.55 0.36
N ALA A 119 7.73 14.84 1.64
CA ALA A 119 6.57 14.80 2.52
C ALA A 119 5.40 15.68 2.03
N ALA A 120 5.67 16.78 1.31
CA ALA A 120 4.63 17.64 0.75
C ALA A 120 3.88 16.99 -0.43
N SER A 121 4.52 16.07 -1.15
CA SER A 121 4.02 15.52 -2.41
C SER A 121 2.63 14.89 -2.27
N PHE A 122 2.35 14.23 -1.15
CA PHE A 122 1.06 13.59 -0.92
C PHE A 122 -0.13 14.57 -1.02
N PHE A 123 0.04 15.79 -0.53
CA PHE A 123 -1.02 16.78 -0.53
C PHE A 123 -0.92 17.83 -1.62
N GLN A 124 0.22 17.94 -2.31
CA GLN A 124 0.46 18.99 -3.30
C GLN A 124 0.46 18.48 -4.75
N ASN A 125 0.82 17.22 -4.96
CA ASN A 125 0.84 16.64 -6.31
C ASN A 125 -0.57 16.54 -6.90
N GLU A 126 -0.65 16.56 -8.24
CA GLU A 126 -1.90 16.43 -8.98
C GLU A 126 -2.99 17.39 -8.50
N ASN A 127 -2.62 18.66 -8.26
CA ASN A 127 -3.52 19.70 -7.76
C ASN A 127 -4.20 19.38 -6.41
N GLY A 128 -3.51 18.65 -5.55
CA GLY A 128 -4.06 18.27 -4.25
C GLY A 128 -5.04 17.09 -4.28
N MET A 129 -4.91 16.25 -5.31
CA MET A 129 -5.78 15.09 -5.55
C MET A 129 -6.03 14.26 -4.28
N MET A 130 -4.99 13.95 -3.50
CA MET A 130 -5.16 13.14 -2.29
C MET A 130 -5.93 13.87 -1.18
N ARG A 131 -5.75 15.19 -1.03
CA ARG A 131 -6.56 15.97 -0.11
C ARG A 131 -8.03 16.00 -0.55
N ASN A 132 -8.28 16.23 -1.85
CA ASN A 132 -9.64 16.23 -2.40
C ASN A 132 -10.33 14.89 -2.17
N LEU A 133 -9.62 13.78 -2.40
CA LEU A 133 -10.12 12.43 -2.12
C LEU A 133 -10.51 12.25 -0.65
N LEU A 134 -9.65 12.63 0.29
CA LEU A 134 -9.93 12.55 1.73
C LEU A 134 -11.16 13.39 2.11
N ASP A 135 -11.23 14.61 1.60
CA ASP A 135 -12.35 15.53 1.87
C ASP A 135 -13.67 14.93 1.38
N HIS A 136 -13.71 14.32 0.19
CA HIS A 136 -14.92 13.68 -0.35
C HIS A 136 -15.30 12.41 0.40
N LEU A 137 -14.35 11.52 0.69
CA LEU A 137 -14.60 10.29 1.45
C LEU A 137 -15.24 10.59 2.81
N ILE A 138 -14.75 11.64 3.49
CA ILE A 138 -15.27 12.06 4.79
C ILE A 138 -16.64 12.76 4.63
N ALA A 139 -16.76 13.70 3.69
CA ALA A 139 -17.98 14.47 3.50
C ALA A 139 -19.18 13.62 3.06
N ASN A 140 -18.92 12.56 2.27
CA ASN A 140 -19.95 11.63 1.81
C ASN A 140 -20.29 10.54 2.85
N GLY A 141 -19.50 10.42 3.92
CA GLY A 141 -19.67 9.40 4.95
C GLY A 141 -19.16 8.01 4.52
N ASP A 142 -18.28 7.95 3.51
CA ASP A 142 -17.66 6.70 3.04
C ASP A 142 -16.61 6.20 4.04
N MET A 143 -16.06 7.10 4.85
CA MET A 143 -15.16 6.78 5.96
C MET A 143 -15.34 7.76 7.11
N SER A 144 -14.94 7.36 8.32
CA SER A 144 -14.81 8.25 9.46
C SER A 144 -13.72 9.30 9.23
N PRO A 145 -13.85 10.51 9.81
CA PRO A 145 -12.76 11.48 9.76
C PRO A 145 -11.48 10.94 10.35
N ILE A 146 -10.35 11.11 9.61
CA ILE A 146 -9.01 10.67 10.04
C ILE A 146 -8.01 11.82 9.95
N ILE A 147 -6.91 11.70 10.68
CA ILE A 147 -5.70 12.51 10.50
C ILE A 147 -4.76 11.73 9.56
N VAL A 148 -4.20 12.41 8.55
CA VAL A 148 -3.18 11.83 7.67
C VAL A 148 -1.88 12.60 7.82
N VAL A 149 -0.80 11.89 8.10
CA VAL A 149 0.54 12.45 8.29
C VAL A 149 1.44 11.97 7.16
N SER A 150 1.84 12.87 6.27
CA SER A 150 2.84 12.57 5.25
C SER A 150 4.23 12.95 5.74
N THR A 151 5.16 12.01 5.72
CA THR A 151 6.54 12.17 6.21
C THR A 151 7.57 11.76 5.15
N SER A 152 8.84 11.98 5.44
CA SER A 152 9.95 11.71 4.54
C SER A 152 11.05 10.89 5.22
N TYR A 153 11.57 9.89 4.51
CA TYR A 153 12.81 9.20 4.89
C TYR A 153 14.07 9.99 4.51
N VAL A 154 13.93 11.06 3.70
CA VAL A 154 15.07 11.85 3.22
C VAL A 154 15.29 13.07 4.09
N TYR A 155 16.53 13.27 4.52
CA TYR A 155 16.97 14.43 5.30
C TYR A 155 17.69 15.44 4.36
N GLY A 156 16.95 16.41 3.84
CA GLY A 156 17.52 17.53 3.08
C GLY A 156 17.85 17.19 1.63
N THR A 157 19.01 16.59 1.33
CA THR A 157 19.42 16.30 -0.05
C THR A 157 18.75 15.04 -0.56
N PRO A 158 18.03 15.09 -1.70
CA PRO A 158 17.46 13.90 -2.32
C PRO A 158 18.55 12.86 -2.67
N VAL A 159 18.19 11.58 -2.58
CA VAL A 159 19.03 10.48 -3.02
C VAL A 159 18.87 10.32 -4.54
N ASP A 160 19.95 10.39 -5.31
CA ASP A 160 19.89 10.37 -6.77
C ASP A 160 19.47 9.01 -7.36
N TYR A 161 19.88 7.92 -6.70
CA TYR A 161 19.58 6.55 -7.14
C TYR A 161 18.71 5.85 -6.10
N TYR A 162 17.50 5.45 -6.49
CA TYR A 162 16.49 4.95 -5.55
C TYR A 162 16.94 3.81 -4.62
N PRO A 163 17.79 2.84 -5.04
CA PRO A 163 18.25 1.81 -4.12
C PRO A 163 19.19 2.32 -3.02
N ASP A 164 19.81 3.48 -3.19
CA ASP A 164 20.67 4.09 -2.16
C ASP A 164 19.83 4.74 -1.03
N ALA A 165 18.51 4.85 -1.22
CA ALA A 165 17.59 5.25 -0.17
C ALA A 165 17.32 4.15 0.88
N ASP A 166 17.70 2.89 0.62
CA ASP A 166 17.45 1.75 1.50
C ASP A 166 17.81 1.98 2.98
N PRO A 167 19.02 2.49 3.35
CA PRO A 167 19.35 2.74 4.75
C PRO A 167 18.42 3.76 5.43
N TYR A 168 17.92 4.75 4.67
CA TYR A 168 16.98 5.75 5.16
C TYR A 168 15.58 5.16 5.35
N CYS A 169 15.11 4.36 4.39
CA CYS A 169 13.84 3.64 4.50
C CYS A 169 13.83 2.70 5.72
N LYS A 170 14.95 2.02 5.97
CA LYS A 170 15.13 1.13 7.13
C LYS A 170 15.16 1.89 8.46
N ALA A 171 15.67 3.11 8.46
CA ALA A 171 15.82 3.92 9.66
C ALA A 171 14.52 4.67 10.05
N LEU A 172 13.68 5.03 9.08
CA LEU A 172 12.49 5.85 9.31
C LEU A 172 11.51 5.25 10.34
N PRO A 173 11.24 3.94 10.41
CA PRO A 173 10.37 3.38 11.44
C PRO A 173 10.79 3.71 12.88
N GLN A 174 12.08 3.80 13.15
CA GLN A 174 12.59 4.22 14.47
C GLN A 174 12.34 5.70 14.74
N GLU A 175 12.52 6.57 13.73
CA GLU A 175 12.18 7.98 13.82
C GLU A 175 10.68 8.19 14.06
N LEU A 176 9.83 7.45 13.34
CA LEU A 176 8.39 7.51 13.53
C LEU A 176 8.01 7.26 15.00
N VAL A 177 8.48 6.17 15.56
CA VAL A 177 8.09 5.73 16.91
C VAL A 177 8.67 6.63 18.00
N ASN A 178 9.90 7.09 17.85
CA ASN A 178 10.59 7.84 18.90
C ASN A 178 10.34 9.35 18.84
N ASP A 179 10.09 9.91 17.65
CA ASP A 179 10.07 11.36 17.48
C ASP A 179 8.74 11.86 16.86
N LEU A 180 8.33 11.35 15.67
CA LEU A 180 7.20 11.93 14.96
C LEU A 180 5.83 11.54 15.54
N ILE A 181 5.60 10.28 15.86
CA ILE A 181 4.32 9.81 16.45
C ILE A 181 4.06 10.49 17.79
N PRO A 182 5.01 10.50 18.76
CA PRO A 182 4.83 11.23 20.01
C PRO A 182 4.51 12.72 19.80
N LEU A 183 5.19 13.37 18.85
CA LEU A 183 4.96 14.78 18.55
C LEU A 183 3.55 15.04 18.00
N VAL A 184 3.16 14.28 16.96
CA VAL A 184 1.85 14.42 16.31
C VAL A 184 0.73 14.13 17.31
N GLU A 185 0.82 13.00 18.00
CA GLU A 185 -0.27 12.51 18.86
C GLU A 185 -0.34 13.22 20.22
N SER A 186 0.70 13.98 20.60
CA SER A 186 0.60 14.94 21.71
C SER A 186 -0.02 16.28 21.30
N ARG A 187 0.02 16.62 20.00
CA ARG A 187 -0.45 17.91 19.48
C ARG A 187 -1.89 17.86 18.99
N TYR A 188 -2.29 16.75 18.40
CA TYR A 188 -3.60 16.60 17.77
C TYR A 188 -4.47 15.59 18.52
N ARG A 189 -5.77 15.69 18.33
CA ARG A 189 -6.77 14.83 18.97
C ARG A 189 -6.76 13.46 18.36
N THR A 190 -6.06 12.53 18.97
CA THR A 190 -5.98 11.12 18.57
C THR A 190 -6.49 10.23 19.70
N TYR A 191 -6.57 8.93 19.45
CA TYR A 191 -6.95 7.96 20.50
C TYR A 191 -5.85 7.77 21.55
N THR A 192 -4.64 8.27 21.30
CA THR A 192 -3.52 8.20 22.24
C THR A 192 -3.77 9.06 23.45
N GLN A 193 -3.79 8.46 24.63
CA GLN A 193 -3.97 9.18 25.91
C GLN A 193 -2.62 9.67 26.46
N GLN A 194 -1.55 8.96 26.17
CA GLN A 194 -0.17 9.26 26.59
C GLN A 194 0.77 8.88 25.45
N THR A 195 1.83 9.66 25.24
CA THR A 195 2.79 9.46 24.14
C THR A 195 4.07 8.75 24.55
N ASP A 196 4.04 8.11 25.72
CA ASP A 196 5.06 7.13 26.09
C ASP A 196 4.81 5.77 25.41
N PHE A 197 5.75 4.86 25.60
CA PHE A 197 5.68 3.52 24.99
C PHE A 197 4.35 2.79 25.28
N GLU A 198 3.90 2.80 26.53
CA GLU A 198 2.69 2.10 26.95
C GLU A 198 1.42 2.73 26.36
N GLY A 199 1.34 4.06 26.32
CA GLY A 199 0.22 4.78 25.74
C GLY A 199 0.12 4.62 24.23
N LEU A 200 1.28 4.63 23.55
CA LEU A 200 1.34 4.40 22.10
C LEU A 200 0.98 2.96 21.73
N GLN A 201 1.36 1.97 22.54
CA GLN A 201 0.93 0.58 22.36
C GLN A 201 -0.58 0.42 22.60
N ALA A 202 -1.13 1.06 23.62
CA ALA A 202 -2.55 0.96 23.94
C ALA A 202 -3.45 1.50 22.82
N SER A 203 -2.94 2.47 22.04
CA SER A 203 -3.66 3.10 20.91
C SER A 203 -3.27 2.54 19.53
N ARG A 204 -2.50 1.44 19.46
CA ARG A 204 -2.00 0.89 18.18
C ARG A 204 -3.11 0.57 17.15
N ASN A 205 -4.29 0.18 17.62
CA ASN A 205 -5.42 -0.17 16.75
C ASN A 205 -5.97 1.02 15.94
N HIS A 206 -5.60 2.23 16.35
CA HIS A 206 -5.97 3.50 15.74
C HIS A 206 -4.84 4.07 14.86
N ARG A 207 -3.87 3.23 14.44
CA ARG A 207 -2.71 3.69 13.69
C ARG A 207 -2.40 2.80 12.50
N ALA A 208 -2.27 3.44 11.32
CA ALA A 208 -1.87 2.81 10.07
C ALA A 208 -0.57 3.44 9.54
N ILE A 209 0.21 2.65 8.82
CA ILE A 209 1.33 3.11 8.02
C ILE A 209 1.23 2.56 6.61
N GLY A 210 1.48 3.41 5.63
CA GLY A 210 1.56 2.99 4.23
C GLY A 210 2.54 3.83 3.45
N GLY A 211 2.91 3.36 2.27
CA GLY A 211 3.81 4.14 1.43
C GLY A 211 3.94 3.57 0.04
N PHE A 212 4.36 4.44 -0.88
CA PHE A 212 4.48 4.14 -2.30
C PHE A 212 5.94 3.90 -2.69
N SER A 213 6.21 2.87 -3.50
CA SER A 213 7.56 2.59 -4.03
C SER A 213 8.59 2.43 -2.89
N MET A 214 9.54 3.34 -2.75
CA MET A 214 10.46 3.35 -1.61
C MET A 214 9.75 3.52 -0.26
N GLY A 215 8.59 4.19 -0.24
CA GLY A 215 7.70 4.21 0.92
C GLY A 215 7.10 2.84 1.25
N ALA A 216 6.84 1.99 0.26
CA ALA A 216 6.43 0.60 0.50
C ALA A 216 7.57 -0.23 1.11
N VAL A 217 8.81 -0.03 0.65
CA VAL A 217 10.00 -0.63 1.29
C VAL A 217 10.05 -0.24 2.77
N THR A 218 9.80 1.05 3.07
CA THR A 218 9.70 1.53 4.46
C THR A 218 8.56 0.86 5.22
N THR A 219 7.41 0.66 4.59
CA THR A 219 6.25 -0.01 5.21
C THR A 219 6.56 -1.46 5.57
N TRP A 220 7.31 -2.19 4.73
CA TRP A 220 7.79 -3.53 5.06
C TRP A 220 8.77 -3.52 6.23
N TYR A 221 9.70 -2.55 6.30
CA TYR A 221 10.57 -2.38 7.48
C TYR A 221 9.78 -2.00 8.74
N ALA A 222 8.71 -1.21 8.60
CA ALA A 222 7.84 -0.89 9.72
C ALA A 222 7.11 -2.14 10.24
N LEU A 223 6.62 -3.02 9.36
CA LEU A 223 6.04 -4.30 9.78
C LEU A 223 7.00 -5.13 10.62
N GLU A 224 8.31 -5.09 10.32
CA GLU A 224 9.32 -5.85 11.07
C GLU A 224 9.55 -5.35 12.49
N CYS A 225 9.46 -4.03 12.71
CA CYS A 225 9.94 -3.45 13.97
C CYS A 225 8.94 -2.56 14.71
N THR A 226 7.72 -2.39 14.17
CA THR A 226 6.72 -1.48 14.77
C THR A 226 5.33 -2.10 14.95
N LEU A 227 5.22 -3.42 14.99
CA LEU A 227 3.96 -4.12 15.26
C LEU A 227 3.29 -3.69 16.57
N ASP A 228 4.06 -3.26 17.55
CA ASP A 228 3.56 -2.77 18.83
C ASP A 228 2.93 -1.36 18.72
N TYR A 229 3.11 -0.67 17.59
CA TYR A 229 2.67 0.72 17.38
C TYR A 229 1.66 0.87 16.25
N PHE A 230 1.67 -0.04 15.27
CA PHE A 230 0.77 -0.04 14.12
C PHE A 230 0.01 -1.35 14.02
N LYS A 231 -1.27 -1.26 13.68
CA LYS A 231 -2.10 -2.42 13.34
C LYS A 231 -2.20 -2.62 11.83
N TYR A 232 -2.25 -1.54 11.05
CA TYR A 232 -2.53 -1.57 9.62
C TYR A 232 -1.30 -1.15 8.83
N PHE A 233 -0.98 -1.95 7.80
CA PHE A 233 0.17 -1.74 6.91
C PHE A 233 -0.30 -1.73 5.46
N MET A 234 0.04 -0.67 4.71
CA MET A 234 -0.36 -0.50 3.32
C MET A 234 0.85 -0.31 2.41
N PRO A 235 1.60 -1.39 2.09
CA PRO A 235 2.69 -1.31 1.13
C PRO A 235 2.14 -1.20 -0.29
N ILE A 236 2.55 -0.16 -1.03
CA ILE A 236 2.09 0.16 -2.38
C ILE A 236 3.24 0.06 -3.37
N SER A 237 3.16 -0.89 -4.30
CA SER A 237 4.07 -0.99 -5.46
C SER A 237 5.56 -1.13 -5.10
N SER A 238 5.91 -1.96 -4.12
CA SER A 238 7.26 -2.50 -3.90
C SER A 238 7.25 -3.69 -2.94
N ASP A 239 8.25 -4.54 -3.09
CA ASP A 239 8.56 -5.68 -2.22
C ASP A 239 9.35 -5.28 -0.97
N GLY A 240 9.46 -6.20 0.00
CA GLY A 240 10.26 -6.05 1.21
C GLY A 240 11.75 -6.32 0.96
N TRP A 241 12.61 -5.49 1.59
CA TRP A 241 14.07 -5.59 1.45
C TRP A 241 14.79 -6.06 2.71
N SER A 242 14.08 -6.71 3.60
CA SER A 242 14.57 -7.18 4.91
C SER A 242 15.82 -8.05 4.84
N LEU A 243 15.87 -8.95 3.86
CA LEU A 243 17.00 -9.86 3.62
C LEU A 243 17.97 -9.34 2.55
N GLY A 244 17.81 -8.10 2.10
CA GLY A 244 18.57 -7.42 1.08
C GLY A 244 17.67 -6.75 0.06
N ARG A 245 18.26 -5.93 -0.81
CA ARG A 245 17.51 -5.22 -1.86
C ARG A 245 16.79 -6.22 -2.77
N PHE A 246 15.51 -6.00 -3.00
CA PHE A 246 14.62 -6.84 -3.80
C PHE A 246 14.41 -8.26 -3.25
N ALA A 247 14.66 -8.49 -1.96
CA ALA A 247 14.56 -9.82 -1.37
C ALA A 247 13.16 -10.42 -1.47
N GLY A 248 12.10 -9.59 -1.43
CA GLY A 248 10.73 -10.06 -1.60
C GLY A 248 10.48 -10.68 -2.98
N MET A 249 11.18 -10.20 -4.03
CA MET A 249 11.13 -10.77 -5.37
C MET A 249 12.14 -11.92 -5.55
N ASP A 250 13.39 -11.70 -5.11
CA ASP A 250 14.50 -12.62 -5.39
C ASP A 250 14.51 -13.86 -4.48
N TYR A 251 13.97 -13.72 -3.26
CA TYR A 251 13.90 -14.75 -2.21
C TYR A 251 12.53 -14.68 -1.50
N PRO A 252 11.41 -14.89 -2.22
CA PRO A 252 10.07 -14.65 -1.68
C PRO A 252 9.72 -15.56 -0.50
N ASP A 253 10.09 -16.84 -0.56
CA ASP A 253 9.78 -17.81 0.50
C ASP A 253 10.56 -17.49 1.77
N GLU A 254 11.84 -17.14 1.66
CA GLU A 254 12.70 -16.75 2.78
C GLU A 254 12.22 -15.42 3.40
N THR A 255 11.83 -14.46 2.56
CA THR A 255 11.29 -13.16 3.02
C THR A 255 9.96 -13.37 3.74
N ALA A 256 9.06 -14.18 3.19
CA ALA A 256 7.79 -14.53 3.82
C ALA A 256 8.01 -15.24 5.18
N ALA A 257 8.93 -16.21 5.23
CA ALA A 257 9.25 -16.91 6.47
C ALA A 257 9.86 -15.97 7.52
N HIS A 258 10.75 -15.07 7.13
CA HIS A 258 11.35 -14.06 7.99
C HIS A 258 10.27 -13.16 8.62
N LEU A 259 9.36 -12.60 7.82
CA LEU A 259 8.26 -11.77 8.31
C LEU A 259 7.32 -12.56 9.25
N ALA A 260 7.00 -13.81 8.90
CA ALA A 260 6.18 -14.67 9.76
C ALA A 260 6.84 -14.93 11.12
N ASP A 261 8.14 -15.17 11.16
CA ASP A 261 8.89 -15.42 12.40
C ASP A 261 8.93 -14.17 13.29
N ILE A 262 9.05 -12.97 12.71
CA ILE A 262 8.94 -11.70 13.43
C ILE A 262 7.55 -11.57 14.07
N ILE A 263 6.49 -11.78 13.30
CA ILE A 263 5.11 -11.68 13.79
C ILE A 263 4.86 -12.70 14.91
N ARG A 264 5.28 -13.95 14.75
CA ARG A 264 5.15 -14.98 15.81
C ARG A 264 5.92 -14.65 17.09
N SER A 265 7.02 -13.88 16.94
CA SER A 265 7.87 -13.48 18.05
C SER A 265 7.41 -12.21 18.74
N SER A 266 6.48 -11.46 18.12
CA SER A 266 5.97 -10.20 18.66
C SER A 266 5.17 -10.42 19.95
N SER A 267 5.33 -9.51 20.90
CA SER A 267 4.58 -9.48 22.16
C SER A 267 3.14 -8.99 21.99
N SER A 268 2.91 -8.18 20.97
CA SER A 268 1.56 -7.79 20.54
C SER A 268 0.92 -9.02 19.95
N SER A 269 -0.14 -9.53 20.55
CA SER A 269 -0.81 -10.78 20.21
C SER A 269 -0.70 -11.08 18.72
N GLY A 270 0.12 -12.04 18.33
CA GLY A 270 0.68 -12.24 16.98
C GLY A 270 -0.29 -12.43 15.82
N ASN A 271 -1.58 -12.11 16.02
CA ASN A 271 -2.65 -12.23 15.05
C ASN A 271 -3.55 -10.98 14.99
N ASP A 272 -3.10 -9.83 15.48
CA ASP A 272 -3.88 -8.59 15.43
C ASP A 272 -3.18 -7.53 14.57
N PHE A 273 -3.03 -7.80 13.29
CA PHE A 273 -2.51 -6.88 12.27
C PHE A 273 -3.24 -7.09 10.95
N TYR A 274 -3.12 -6.11 10.05
CA TYR A 274 -3.67 -6.24 8.71
C TYR A 274 -2.75 -5.60 7.67
N ILE A 275 -2.46 -6.33 6.60
CA ILE A 275 -1.67 -5.88 5.45
C ILE A 275 -2.60 -5.75 4.25
N TRP A 276 -2.78 -4.53 3.78
CA TRP A 276 -3.48 -4.19 2.55
C TRP A 276 -2.45 -3.83 1.48
N ALA A 277 -1.88 -4.86 0.81
CA ALA A 277 -0.89 -4.68 -0.24
C ALA A 277 -1.56 -4.35 -1.58
N CYS A 278 -0.94 -3.50 -2.41
CA CYS A 278 -1.51 -3.17 -3.71
C CYS A 278 -0.47 -2.78 -4.75
N SER A 279 -0.84 -2.93 -6.03
CA SER A 279 -0.07 -2.44 -7.18
C SER A 279 -0.93 -2.41 -8.44
N GLY A 280 -0.48 -1.68 -9.46
CA GLY A 280 -1.13 -1.65 -10.78
C GLY A 280 -0.64 -2.79 -11.69
N THR A 281 -1.51 -3.33 -12.55
CA THR A 281 -1.14 -4.43 -13.43
C THR A 281 -0.08 -4.06 -14.48
N ASP A 282 0.08 -2.77 -14.82
CA ASP A 282 1.13 -2.24 -15.70
C ASP A 282 2.28 -1.56 -14.91
N ASP A 283 2.31 -1.74 -13.59
CA ASP A 283 3.36 -1.20 -12.72
C ASP A 283 4.62 -2.06 -12.80
N VAL A 284 5.78 -1.42 -12.93
CA VAL A 284 7.08 -2.10 -12.99
C VAL A 284 7.43 -2.87 -11.70
N ALA A 285 6.74 -2.59 -10.61
CA ALA A 285 6.90 -3.26 -9.33
C ALA A 285 5.82 -4.31 -9.04
N TYR A 286 4.85 -4.52 -9.96
CA TYR A 286 3.75 -5.45 -9.75
C TYR A 286 4.24 -6.86 -9.41
N ASP A 287 5.08 -7.44 -10.26
CA ASP A 287 5.59 -8.80 -10.05
C ASP A 287 6.37 -8.92 -8.73
N ARG A 288 7.08 -7.87 -8.33
CA ARG A 288 7.90 -7.88 -7.11
C ARG A 288 7.05 -8.06 -5.87
N ILE A 289 6.05 -7.20 -5.69
CA ILE A 289 5.16 -7.25 -4.52
C ILE A 289 4.23 -8.47 -4.59
N TRP A 290 3.73 -8.82 -5.78
CA TRP A 290 2.80 -9.94 -5.94
C TRP A 290 3.44 -11.29 -5.61
N ILE A 291 4.66 -11.55 -6.09
CA ILE A 291 5.41 -12.77 -5.79
C ILE A 291 5.64 -12.92 -4.28
N GLN A 292 6.02 -11.85 -3.59
CA GLN A 292 6.17 -11.86 -2.13
C GLN A 292 4.84 -12.17 -1.43
N VAL A 293 3.76 -11.49 -1.81
CA VAL A 293 2.43 -11.70 -1.21
C VAL A 293 1.94 -13.14 -1.43
N GLN A 294 2.18 -13.72 -2.61
CA GLN A 294 1.85 -15.12 -2.88
C GLN A 294 2.63 -16.08 -1.96
N ALA A 295 3.91 -15.83 -1.72
CA ALA A 295 4.72 -16.62 -0.80
C ALA A 295 4.22 -16.48 0.65
N MET A 296 3.91 -15.25 1.09
CA MET A 296 3.34 -14.99 2.41
C MET A 296 2.02 -15.74 2.61
N ALA A 297 1.14 -15.75 1.62
CA ALA A 297 -0.15 -16.44 1.67
C ALA A 297 -0.06 -17.98 1.80
N GLN A 298 1.12 -18.58 1.57
CA GLN A 298 1.35 -19.99 1.85
C GLN A 298 1.54 -20.27 3.35
N ILE A 299 1.83 -19.26 4.16
CA ILE A 299 2.05 -19.35 5.61
C ILE A 299 0.73 -18.99 6.31
N THR A 300 -0.27 -19.83 6.19
CA THR A 300 -1.67 -19.56 6.54
C THR A 300 -1.95 -19.42 8.04
N ASP A 301 -1.03 -19.84 8.89
CA ASP A 301 -1.11 -19.63 10.34
C ASP A 301 -0.75 -18.20 10.77
N VAL A 302 -0.17 -17.39 9.83
CA VAL A 302 0.20 -15.98 10.05
C VAL A 302 -0.51 -15.07 9.07
N PHE A 303 -0.48 -15.40 7.78
CA PHE A 303 -1.00 -14.57 6.70
C PHE A 303 -2.24 -15.18 6.06
N ASP A 304 -3.30 -15.34 6.84
CA ASP A 304 -4.61 -15.71 6.28
C ASP A 304 -5.30 -14.46 5.69
N ILE A 305 -6.48 -14.67 5.13
CA ILE A 305 -7.28 -13.61 4.49
C ILE A 305 -7.72 -12.49 5.45
N ASN A 306 -7.68 -12.71 6.77
CA ASN A 306 -7.99 -11.68 7.75
C ASN A 306 -6.77 -10.80 8.07
N HIS A 307 -5.58 -11.20 7.61
CA HIS A 307 -4.33 -10.52 7.89
C HIS A 307 -3.63 -9.99 6.65
N LEU A 308 -3.94 -10.54 5.45
CA LEU A 308 -3.26 -10.17 4.22
C LEU A 308 -4.23 -10.21 3.04
N THR A 309 -4.33 -9.10 2.32
CA THR A 309 -4.98 -9.01 1.00
C THR A 309 -4.10 -8.28 0.01
N PHE A 310 -4.26 -8.59 -1.27
CA PHE A 310 -3.63 -7.90 -2.37
C PHE A 310 -4.69 -7.30 -3.29
N HIS A 311 -4.52 -6.03 -3.64
CA HIS A 311 -5.46 -5.29 -4.47
C HIS A 311 -4.77 -4.79 -5.72
N GLU A 312 -5.27 -5.19 -6.89
CA GLU A 312 -4.73 -4.77 -8.18
C GLU A 312 -5.60 -3.70 -8.82
N GLN A 313 -4.95 -2.65 -9.32
CA GLN A 313 -5.57 -1.66 -10.19
C GLN A 313 -5.27 -1.99 -11.63
N GLU A 314 -6.31 -2.22 -12.44
CA GLU A 314 -6.15 -2.58 -13.84
C GLU A 314 -5.50 -1.45 -14.65
N SER A 315 -4.48 -1.79 -15.45
CA SER A 315 -3.73 -0.87 -16.32
C SER A 315 -3.02 0.29 -15.62
N ALA A 316 -2.98 0.30 -14.29
CA ALA A 316 -2.26 1.34 -13.55
C ALA A 316 -0.76 1.12 -13.61
N ARG A 317 -0.03 2.24 -13.65
CA ARG A 317 1.42 2.30 -13.74
C ARG A 317 2.04 2.79 -12.44
N HIS A 318 3.38 2.75 -12.39
CA HIS A 318 4.18 3.26 -11.27
C HIS A 318 4.21 4.79 -11.25
N VAL A 319 3.09 5.43 -10.95
CA VAL A 319 2.92 6.89 -10.94
C VAL A 319 2.07 7.34 -9.76
N PHE A 320 2.28 8.57 -9.29
CA PHE A 320 1.57 9.16 -8.16
C PHE A 320 0.04 9.13 -8.36
N GLY A 321 -0.45 9.39 -9.58
CA GLY A 321 -1.87 9.41 -9.90
C GLY A 321 -2.62 8.12 -9.57
N SER A 322 -1.93 6.97 -9.56
CA SER A 322 -2.53 5.68 -9.18
C SER A 322 -2.89 5.59 -7.70
N LEU A 323 -2.31 6.43 -6.84
CA LEU A 323 -2.55 6.39 -5.39
C LEU A 323 -4.01 6.66 -5.03
N SER A 324 -4.69 7.52 -5.77
CA SER A 324 -6.09 7.89 -5.47
C SER A 324 -7.00 6.65 -5.41
N GLU A 325 -6.87 5.74 -6.37
CA GLU A 325 -7.70 4.53 -6.39
C GLU A 325 -7.33 3.56 -5.27
N TYR A 326 -6.04 3.40 -4.95
CA TYR A 326 -5.63 2.57 -3.82
C TYR A 326 -6.20 3.10 -2.50
N PHE A 327 -6.10 4.40 -2.24
CA PHE A 327 -6.62 5.02 -1.03
C PHE A 327 -8.15 5.03 -0.99
N PHE A 328 -8.82 5.26 -2.11
CA PHE A 328 -10.28 5.17 -2.22
C PHE A 328 -10.81 3.79 -1.79
N ASN A 329 -10.10 2.73 -2.17
CA ASN A 329 -10.48 1.36 -1.85
C ASN A 329 -10.02 0.91 -0.46
N ALA A 330 -8.90 1.44 0.06
CA ALA A 330 -8.33 0.98 1.32
C ALA A 330 -8.91 1.67 2.55
N LEU A 331 -9.02 3.02 2.52
CA LEU A 331 -9.34 3.80 3.71
C LEU A 331 -10.71 3.47 4.33
N PRO A 332 -11.78 3.24 3.57
CA PRO A 332 -13.08 2.85 4.14
C PRO A 332 -13.07 1.53 4.93
N PHE A 333 -12.07 0.67 4.70
CA PHE A 333 -11.93 -0.64 5.37
C PHE A 333 -10.90 -0.64 6.50
N MET A 334 -10.10 0.43 6.60
CA MET A 334 -9.20 0.60 7.73
C MET A 334 -9.98 1.21 8.91
N PHE A 335 -9.64 0.82 10.11
CA PHE A 335 -10.25 1.30 11.34
C PHE A 335 -11.76 0.97 11.49
N PRO A 336 -12.16 -0.31 11.31
CA PRO A 336 -13.58 -0.72 11.29
C PRO A 336 -14.30 -0.49 12.63
N ASP A 337 -13.58 -0.38 13.74
CA ASP A 337 -14.18 -0.17 15.08
C ASP A 337 -14.82 1.21 15.23
N CYS A 338 -14.60 2.12 14.29
CA CYS A 338 -15.19 3.46 14.25
C CYS A 338 -16.50 3.52 13.46
N TYR A 339 -16.88 2.44 12.76
CA TYR A 339 -18.13 2.35 12.02
C TYR A 339 -19.20 1.59 12.78
N ASP A 340 -20.37 2.17 12.92
CA ASP A 340 -21.59 1.42 13.28
C ASP A 340 -21.93 0.50 12.10
N VAL A 341 -21.57 -0.79 12.23
CA VAL A 341 -21.77 -1.84 11.23
C VAL A 341 -23.25 -1.97 10.81
N ASN A 342 -24.18 -1.33 11.52
CA ASN A 342 -25.60 -1.34 11.21
C ASN A 342 -26.02 -0.27 10.18
N SER A 343 -25.16 0.64 9.75
CA SER A 343 -25.50 1.72 8.82
C SER A 343 -25.15 1.45 7.35
N GLN A 344 -24.40 0.42 7.02
CA GLN A 344 -24.05 0.08 5.62
C GLN A 344 -24.54 -1.32 5.22
N GLN A 345 -25.78 -1.40 4.80
CA GLN A 345 -26.16 -2.30 3.73
C GLN A 345 -25.68 -1.70 2.41
N PHE A 346 -24.48 -2.05 1.96
CA PHE A 346 -24.18 -1.94 0.53
C PHE A 346 -25.13 -2.89 -0.21
N THR A 347 -26.17 -2.34 -0.77
CA THR A 347 -27.01 -3.07 -1.72
C THR A 347 -26.18 -3.27 -2.98
N ASN A 348 -25.74 -4.50 -3.21
CA ASN A 348 -25.15 -5.01 -4.44
C ASN A 348 -26.15 -5.00 -5.63
N ASP A 349 -26.97 -3.97 -5.76
CA ASP A 349 -28.02 -3.91 -6.77
C ASP A 349 -27.63 -3.08 -8.02
N ASN A 350 -26.32 -2.69 -8.15
CA ASN A 350 -25.82 -1.99 -9.34
C ASN A 350 -24.43 -2.51 -9.79
N LEU A 351 -24.34 -3.81 -10.05
CA LEU A 351 -23.27 -4.37 -10.89
C LEU A 351 -23.91 -5.09 -12.08
#